data_6918861982dc9d5b32f01143289e0127
#
_entry.id   6918861982dc9d5b32f01143289e0127
#
_cell.length_a   1.000
_cell.length_b   1.000
_cell.length_c   1.000
_cell.angle_alpha   90.00
_cell.angle_beta   90.00
_cell.angle_gamma   90.00
#
_symmetry.space_group_name_H-M   'P 1'
#
loop_
_entity.id
_entity.type
_entity.pdbx_description
1 polymer ?
#
loop_
_entity_poly.entity_id
_entity_poly.type
_entity_poly.pdbx_seq_one_letter_code
_entity_poly.pdbx_strand_id
1 'polypeptide(L)'
;MRFAFTVAAILAGTLSAQWLHTPTPGVPRTADGKPDLSAPAPKAADGHPDLSGVWMPNTRALQNLAVDMKPSDVPYQPWAEKVFKDRANGAKGKDDPAAYCVPGMPKLIVLPYPYKIFQLPGVTLILYEGFTTFRQIFTDGRE
;
A
#
# COMPACT_ATOMS: atom_id res chain seq x y z
N MET A 1 -35.88 -6.50 -36.49
CA MET A 1 -34.80 -5.46 -36.29
C MET A 1 -35.06 -4.53 -35.13
N ARG A 2 -36.26 -4.17 -34.71
CA ARG A 2 -36.52 -3.26 -33.57
C ARG A 2 -36.13 -3.81 -32.20
N PHE A 3 -36.25 -5.10 -31.93
CA PHE A 3 -35.86 -5.75 -30.67
C PHE A 3 -34.36 -5.76 -30.41
N ALA A 4 -33.53 -5.89 -31.45
CA ALA A 4 -32.09 -5.90 -31.29
C ALA A 4 -31.51 -4.54 -30.86
N PHE A 5 -32.13 -3.44 -31.29
CA PHE A 5 -31.72 -2.08 -30.86
C PHE A 5 -32.06 -1.78 -29.41
N THR A 6 -33.16 -2.32 -28.88
CA THR A 6 -33.58 -2.10 -27.50
C THR A 6 -32.65 -2.84 -26.51
N VAL A 7 -32.22 -4.06 -26.85
CA VAL A 7 -31.27 -4.84 -26.03
C VAL A 7 -29.89 -4.18 -26.02
N ALA A 8 -29.39 -3.65 -27.14
CA ALA A 8 -28.13 -2.94 -27.21
C ALA A 8 -28.13 -1.65 -26.39
N ALA A 9 -29.25 -0.92 -26.34
CA ALA A 9 -29.39 0.30 -25.55
C ALA A 9 -29.39 0.03 -24.02
N ILE A 10 -29.95 -1.09 -23.58
CA ILE A 10 -29.95 -1.50 -22.17
C ILE A 10 -28.54 -1.93 -21.72
N LEU A 11 -27.77 -2.61 -22.57
CA LEU A 11 -26.38 -2.99 -22.29
C LEU A 11 -25.43 -1.79 -22.24
N ALA A 12 -25.68 -0.75 -23.05
CA ALA A 12 -24.87 0.47 -23.03
C ALA A 12 -25.04 1.29 -21.73
N GLY A 13 -26.21 1.23 -21.11
CA GLY A 13 -26.49 1.95 -19.85
C GLY A 13 -25.74 1.38 -18.63
N THR A 14 -25.31 0.11 -18.67
CA THR A 14 -24.59 -0.54 -17.56
C THR A 14 -23.08 -0.31 -17.54
N LEU A 15 -22.51 0.24 -18.63
CA LEU A 15 -21.08 0.53 -18.74
C LEU A 15 -20.66 1.77 -17.93
N SER A 16 -21.59 2.55 -17.41
CA SER A 16 -21.32 3.70 -16.51
C SER A 16 -20.97 3.30 -15.08
N ALA A 17 -21.02 2.03 -14.72
CA ALA A 17 -20.73 1.51 -13.39
C ALA A 17 -19.23 1.30 -13.12
N GLN A 18 -18.36 1.85 -13.96
CA GLN A 18 -16.93 1.74 -13.74
C GLN A 18 -16.44 2.78 -12.72
N TRP A 19 -15.58 2.35 -11.83
CA TRP A 19 -15.04 3.07 -10.66
C TRP A 19 -14.31 4.38 -10.96
N LEU A 20 -14.00 4.66 -12.22
CA LEU A 20 -13.12 5.76 -12.67
C LEU A 20 -13.60 7.17 -12.28
N HIS A 21 -14.89 7.33 -11.97
CA HIS A 21 -15.47 8.62 -11.61
C HIS A 21 -16.24 8.60 -10.28
N THR A 22 -16.07 7.55 -9.47
CA THR A 22 -16.74 7.48 -8.17
C THR A 22 -15.86 8.18 -7.12
N PRO A 23 -16.29 9.32 -6.57
CA PRO A 23 -15.53 10.00 -5.52
C PRO A 23 -15.43 9.12 -4.28
N THR A 24 -14.25 9.00 -3.70
CA THR A 24 -14.09 8.34 -2.40
C THR A 24 -14.78 9.18 -1.33
N PRO A 25 -15.74 8.62 -0.59
CA PRO A 25 -16.40 9.33 0.51
C PRO A 25 -15.41 9.77 1.58
N GLY A 26 -15.65 10.93 2.21
CA GLY A 26 -14.84 11.42 3.32
C GLY A 26 -13.51 12.07 2.95
N VAL A 27 -13.11 12.07 1.67
CA VAL A 27 -11.90 12.78 1.23
C VAL A 27 -12.17 14.28 1.15
N PRO A 28 -11.43 15.13 1.89
CA PRO A 28 -11.51 16.58 1.75
C PRO A 28 -11.22 17.01 0.31
N ARG A 29 -11.96 17.99 -0.21
CA ARG A 29 -11.84 18.45 -1.58
C ARG A 29 -11.73 19.95 -1.66
N THR A 30 -10.95 20.41 -2.61
CA THR A 30 -10.86 21.80 -3.03
C THR A 30 -12.13 22.23 -3.78
N ALA A 31 -12.29 23.53 -4.00
CA ALA A 31 -13.47 24.08 -4.70
C ALA A 31 -13.64 23.54 -6.14
N ASP A 32 -12.56 23.11 -6.78
CA ASP A 32 -12.57 22.48 -8.11
C ASP A 32 -12.76 20.95 -8.08
N GLY A 33 -13.09 20.40 -6.88
CA GLY A 33 -13.45 18.99 -6.70
C GLY A 33 -12.27 18.01 -6.60
N LYS A 34 -11.02 18.49 -6.66
CA LYS A 34 -9.83 17.66 -6.47
C LYS A 34 -9.59 17.35 -4.99
N PRO A 35 -8.88 16.26 -4.65
CA PRO A 35 -8.47 16.02 -3.27
C PRO A 35 -7.66 17.20 -2.71
N ASP A 36 -8.02 17.68 -1.53
CA ASP A 36 -7.26 18.71 -0.82
C ASP A 36 -6.14 18.08 -0.02
N LEU A 37 -4.92 18.15 -0.57
CA LEU A 37 -3.72 17.59 0.08
C LEU A 37 -3.19 18.46 1.24
N SER A 38 -3.74 19.67 1.43
CA SER A 38 -3.41 20.56 2.54
C SER A 38 -4.35 20.41 3.73
N ALA A 39 -5.44 19.66 3.57
CA ALA A 39 -6.38 19.39 4.64
C ALA A 39 -5.71 18.64 5.80
N PRO A 40 -6.13 18.86 7.06
CA PRO A 40 -5.66 18.06 8.18
C PRO A 40 -5.88 16.56 7.94
N ALA A 41 -4.92 15.75 8.39
CA ALA A 41 -5.06 14.29 8.30
C ALA A 41 -6.34 13.82 9.01
N PRO A 42 -7.09 12.88 8.43
CA PRO A 42 -8.28 12.34 9.08
C PRO A 42 -7.92 11.67 10.41
N LYS A 43 -8.86 11.70 11.34
CA LYS A 43 -8.71 11.07 12.65
C LYS A 43 -9.70 9.94 12.83
N ALA A 44 -9.22 8.84 13.40
CA ALA A 44 -10.04 7.75 13.88
C ALA A 44 -10.86 8.16 15.13
N ALA A 45 -11.80 7.35 15.54
CA ALA A 45 -12.69 7.63 16.68
C ALA A 45 -11.94 7.82 18.00
N ASP A 46 -10.76 7.25 18.14
CA ASP A 46 -9.88 7.37 19.32
C ASP A 46 -8.99 8.62 19.30
N GLY A 47 -9.11 9.47 18.26
CA GLY A 47 -8.34 10.70 18.09
C GLY A 47 -6.96 10.53 17.45
N HIS A 48 -6.49 9.31 17.24
CA HIS A 48 -5.27 9.02 16.49
C HIS A 48 -5.46 9.22 14.97
N PRO A 49 -4.37 9.36 14.18
CA PRO A 49 -4.49 9.43 12.73
C PRO A 49 -5.21 8.22 12.15
N ASP A 50 -6.17 8.45 11.26
CA ASP A 50 -6.83 7.38 10.50
C ASP A 50 -5.99 7.02 9.29
N LEU A 51 -5.40 5.83 9.33
CA LEU A 51 -4.60 5.27 8.25
C LEU A 51 -5.43 4.33 7.35
N SER A 52 -6.74 4.19 7.63
CA SER A 52 -7.61 3.32 6.82
C SER A 52 -7.66 3.79 5.38
N GLY A 53 -7.61 2.85 4.45
CA GLY A 53 -7.66 3.18 3.03
C GLY A 53 -6.71 2.34 2.19
N VAL A 54 -6.66 2.68 0.90
CA VAL A 54 -5.74 2.06 -0.06
C VAL A 54 -4.51 2.94 -0.20
N TRP A 55 -3.35 2.31 -0.05
CA TRP A 55 -2.05 2.94 -0.11
C TRP A 55 -1.24 2.38 -1.28
N MET A 56 -0.48 3.25 -1.94
CA MET A 56 0.50 2.87 -2.95
C MET A 56 1.89 3.27 -2.44
N PRO A 57 2.82 2.32 -2.35
CA PRO A 57 4.18 2.62 -1.90
C PRO A 57 4.92 3.55 -2.85
N ASN A 58 5.81 4.37 -2.31
CA ASN A 58 6.78 5.09 -3.12
C ASN A 58 7.89 4.13 -3.56
N THR A 59 7.98 3.87 -4.86
CA THR A 59 8.93 2.91 -5.44
C THR A 59 10.40 3.35 -5.34
N ARG A 60 10.70 4.59 -4.95
CA ARG A 60 12.08 5.06 -4.69
C ARG A 60 12.79 4.20 -3.64
N ALA A 61 12.05 3.72 -2.65
CA ALA A 61 12.59 2.88 -1.57
C ALA A 61 12.68 1.38 -1.93
N LEU A 62 12.30 0.99 -3.14
CA LEU A 62 12.21 -0.44 -3.53
C LEU A 62 13.55 -1.18 -3.41
N GLN A 63 14.64 -0.54 -3.82
CA GLN A 63 15.98 -1.13 -3.77
C GLN A 63 16.75 -0.79 -2.50
N ASN A 64 16.44 0.35 -1.88
CA ASN A 64 17.10 0.83 -0.68
C ASN A 64 16.11 1.61 0.19
N LEU A 65 15.74 1.08 1.33
CA LEU A 65 14.85 1.75 2.30
C LEU A 65 15.44 3.06 2.83
N ALA A 66 16.77 3.19 2.82
CA ALA A 66 17.50 4.37 3.26
C ALA A 66 17.85 5.33 2.11
N VAL A 67 17.11 5.33 1.00
CA VAL A 67 17.40 6.12 -0.21
C VAL A 67 17.49 7.64 0.06
N ASP A 68 16.82 8.14 1.10
CA ASP A 68 16.81 9.54 1.50
C ASP A 68 17.87 9.87 2.59
N MET A 69 18.65 8.88 3.03
CA MET A 69 19.71 9.04 4.02
C MET A 69 21.09 9.07 3.35
N LYS A 70 22.03 9.76 3.97
CA LYS A 70 23.44 9.60 3.59
C LYS A 70 23.92 8.21 4.02
N PRO A 71 24.75 7.51 3.25
CA PRO A 71 25.24 6.18 3.63
C PRO A 71 25.92 6.13 5.00
N SER A 72 26.59 7.22 5.42
CA SER A 72 27.22 7.37 6.74
C SER A 72 26.23 7.42 7.90
N ASP A 73 24.99 7.83 7.63
CA ASP A 73 23.97 8.08 8.66
C ASP A 73 23.10 6.84 8.90
N VAL A 74 23.27 5.79 8.09
CA VAL A 74 22.56 4.52 8.28
C VAL A 74 23.21 3.73 9.41
N PRO A 75 22.52 3.47 10.55
CA PRO A 75 23.13 2.92 11.76
C PRO A 75 23.30 1.40 11.66
N TYR A 76 24.09 0.94 10.70
CA TYR A 76 24.38 -0.48 10.56
C TYR A 76 25.24 -0.99 11.71
N GLN A 77 24.86 -2.12 12.26
CA GLN A 77 25.78 -2.95 13.00
C GLN A 77 26.87 -3.50 12.05
N PRO A 78 28.12 -3.72 12.50
CA PRO A 78 29.21 -4.16 11.62
C PRO A 78 28.91 -5.43 10.81
N TRP A 79 28.22 -6.39 11.42
CA TRP A 79 27.80 -7.60 10.73
C TRP A 79 26.72 -7.33 9.66
N ALA A 80 25.82 -6.40 9.93
CA ALA A 80 24.73 -6.05 9.01
C ALA A 80 25.25 -5.26 7.81
N GLU A 81 26.21 -4.36 8.02
CA GLU A 81 26.88 -3.63 6.95
C GLU A 81 27.60 -4.59 5.99
N LYS A 82 28.29 -5.60 6.55
CA LYS A 82 28.93 -6.62 5.73
C LYS A 82 27.90 -7.37 4.87
N VAL A 83 26.79 -7.82 5.46
CA VAL A 83 25.72 -8.52 4.74
C VAL A 83 25.12 -7.62 3.66
N PHE A 84 24.88 -6.36 3.96
CA PHE A 84 24.38 -5.39 2.98
C PHE A 84 25.31 -5.24 1.78
N LYS A 85 26.63 -5.04 2.04
CA LYS A 85 27.64 -4.91 0.98
C LYS A 85 27.75 -6.19 0.13
N ASP A 86 27.73 -7.35 0.76
CA ASP A 86 27.80 -8.66 0.08
C ASP A 86 26.59 -8.91 -0.84
N ARG A 87 25.45 -8.26 -0.55
CA ARG A 87 24.20 -8.43 -1.31
C ARG A 87 23.89 -7.31 -2.28
N ALA A 88 24.57 -6.18 -2.17
CA ALA A 88 24.25 -4.96 -2.94
C ALA A 88 24.35 -5.15 -4.47
N ASN A 89 25.13 -6.11 -4.94
CA ASN A 89 25.27 -6.44 -6.35
C ASN A 89 24.26 -7.49 -6.87
N GLY A 90 23.28 -7.90 -6.05
CA GLY A 90 22.29 -8.92 -6.41
C GLY A 90 22.82 -10.36 -6.44
N ALA A 91 24.09 -10.60 -6.09
CA ALA A 91 24.69 -11.93 -6.13
C ALA A 91 23.99 -12.97 -5.25
N LYS A 92 23.26 -12.53 -4.24
CA LYS A 92 22.52 -13.34 -3.28
C LYS A 92 20.99 -13.36 -3.52
N GLY A 93 20.54 -13.02 -4.73
CA GLY A 93 19.10 -13.03 -5.07
C GLY A 93 18.43 -14.38 -4.83
N LYS A 94 19.18 -15.47 -4.93
CA LYS A 94 18.70 -16.84 -4.62
C LYS A 94 18.35 -17.03 -3.14
N ASP A 95 18.90 -16.22 -2.25
CA ASP A 95 18.65 -16.29 -0.81
C ASP A 95 17.40 -15.45 -0.42
N ASP A 96 16.77 -14.75 -1.37
CA ASP A 96 15.56 -13.98 -1.10
C ASP A 96 14.38 -14.95 -0.87
N PRO A 97 13.68 -14.87 0.26
CA PRO A 97 12.50 -15.70 0.53
C PRO A 97 11.44 -15.65 -0.58
N ALA A 98 11.31 -14.52 -1.28
CA ALA A 98 10.37 -14.37 -2.38
C ALA A 98 10.70 -15.27 -3.59
N ALA A 99 11.97 -15.69 -3.75
CA ALA A 99 12.37 -16.66 -4.78
C ALA A 99 11.78 -18.05 -4.53
N TYR A 100 11.32 -18.32 -3.31
CA TYR A 100 10.72 -19.59 -2.87
C TYR A 100 9.23 -19.45 -2.52
N CYS A 101 8.56 -18.41 -3.05
CA CYS A 101 7.16 -18.11 -2.75
C CYS A 101 6.87 -17.83 -1.26
N VAL A 102 7.89 -17.49 -0.48
CA VAL A 102 7.74 -17.08 0.92
C VAL A 102 7.66 -15.56 0.96
N PRO A 103 6.60 -14.96 1.53
CA PRO A 103 6.47 -13.52 1.63
C PRO A 103 7.62 -12.90 2.42
N GLY A 104 8.41 -12.04 1.78
CA GLY A 104 9.55 -11.36 2.41
C GLY A 104 9.10 -10.13 3.20
N MET A 105 8.74 -10.29 4.45
CA MET A 105 8.52 -9.17 5.36
C MET A 105 9.86 -8.64 5.89
N PRO A 106 10.06 -7.31 6.00
CA PRO A 106 9.15 -6.19 5.78
C PRO A 106 9.10 -5.67 4.33
N LYS A 107 9.77 -6.31 3.38
CA LYS A 107 9.93 -5.88 1.98
C LYS A 107 8.60 -5.58 1.28
N LEU A 108 7.51 -6.27 1.64
CA LEU A 108 6.20 -6.11 1.01
C LEU A 108 5.66 -4.68 1.07
N ILE A 109 6.05 -3.89 2.08
CA ILE A 109 5.55 -2.52 2.24
C ILE A 109 6.10 -1.56 1.17
N VAL A 110 7.19 -1.92 0.51
CA VAL A 110 7.84 -1.09 -0.53
C VAL A 110 7.70 -1.66 -1.93
N LEU A 111 7.11 -2.85 -2.09
CA LEU A 111 6.84 -3.41 -3.41
C LEU A 111 5.85 -2.52 -4.17
N PRO A 112 5.92 -2.44 -5.50
CA PRO A 112 5.07 -1.59 -6.32
C PRO A 112 3.66 -2.15 -6.48
N TYR A 113 3.08 -2.64 -5.39
CA TYR A 113 1.72 -3.16 -5.31
C TYR A 113 0.95 -2.41 -4.25
N PRO A 114 -0.33 -2.09 -4.46
CA PRO A 114 -1.14 -1.45 -3.45
C PRO A 114 -1.37 -2.39 -2.25
N TYR A 115 -1.66 -1.77 -1.12
CA TYR A 115 -2.15 -2.47 0.07
C TYR A 115 -3.28 -1.67 0.71
N LYS A 116 -4.15 -2.36 1.42
CA LYS A 116 -5.27 -1.73 2.13
C LYS A 116 -5.10 -1.89 3.63
N ILE A 117 -5.24 -0.78 4.35
CA ILE A 117 -5.24 -0.74 5.81
C ILE A 117 -6.67 -0.66 6.32
N PHE A 118 -6.97 -1.43 7.34
CA PHE A 118 -8.17 -1.34 8.15
C PHE A 118 -7.76 -1.15 9.60
N GLN A 119 -8.15 -0.02 10.18
CA GLN A 119 -8.03 0.19 11.62
C GLN A 119 -9.34 -0.21 12.28
N LEU A 120 -9.26 -1.27 13.08
CA LEU A 120 -10.39 -1.82 13.85
C LEU A 120 -10.06 -1.68 15.35
N PRO A 121 -11.07 -1.69 16.24
CA PRO A 121 -10.80 -1.71 17.66
C PRO A 121 -9.86 -2.88 18.05
N GLY A 122 -8.71 -2.55 18.63
CA GLY A 122 -7.72 -3.51 19.11
C GLY A 122 -6.87 -4.22 18.05
N VAL A 123 -7.10 -3.97 16.75
CA VAL A 123 -6.26 -4.56 15.69
C VAL A 123 -6.23 -3.71 14.43
N THR A 124 -5.06 -3.58 13.85
CA THR A 124 -4.89 -3.03 12.50
C THR A 124 -4.57 -4.17 11.53
N LEU A 125 -5.33 -4.26 10.44
CA LEU A 125 -5.09 -5.23 9.36
C LEU A 125 -4.50 -4.52 8.17
N ILE A 126 -3.45 -5.11 7.59
CA ILE A 126 -2.86 -4.64 6.32
C ILE A 126 -2.98 -5.80 5.32
N LEU A 127 -3.79 -5.59 4.29
CA LEU A 127 -3.97 -6.55 3.19
C LEU A 127 -3.07 -6.13 2.02
N TYR A 128 -2.14 -6.99 1.63
CA TYR A 128 -1.24 -6.74 0.50
C TYR A 128 -1.76 -7.42 -0.75
N GLU A 129 -1.81 -6.68 -1.86
CA GLU A 129 -2.07 -7.28 -3.18
C GLU A 129 -0.91 -8.19 -3.57
N GLY A 130 0.32 -7.75 -3.34
CA GLY A 130 1.50 -8.56 -3.55
C GLY A 130 1.48 -9.83 -2.70
N PHE A 131 1.59 -10.98 -3.36
CA PHE A 131 1.58 -12.32 -2.75
C PHE A 131 0.29 -12.69 -2.01
N THR A 132 -0.79 -11.94 -2.18
CA THR A 132 -2.11 -12.23 -1.57
C THR A 132 -2.00 -12.52 -0.07
N THR A 133 -1.26 -11.68 0.65
CA THR A 133 -0.95 -11.90 2.08
C THR A 133 -1.48 -10.76 2.94
N PHE A 134 -1.42 -10.94 4.26
CA PHE A 134 -1.86 -9.90 5.18
C PHE A 134 -0.99 -9.86 6.44
N ARG A 135 -1.09 -8.75 7.16
CA ARG A 135 -0.49 -8.56 8.48
C ARG A 135 -1.56 -8.15 9.48
N GLN A 136 -1.47 -8.71 10.67
CA GLN A 136 -2.24 -8.26 11.84
C GLN A 136 -1.28 -7.56 12.82
N ILE A 137 -1.67 -6.38 13.28
CA ILE A 137 -0.95 -5.61 14.30
C ILE A 137 -1.94 -5.40 15.43
N PHE A 138 -1.74 -6.10 16.53
CA PHE A 138 -2.59 -5.96 17.70
C PHE A 138 -2.27 -4.66 18.43
N THR A 139 -3.29 -3.91 18.80
CA THR A 139 -3.19 -2.61 19.48
C THR A 139 -3.95 -2.59 20.81
N ASP A 140 -4.38 -3.75 21.30
CA ASP A 140 -5.13 -3.94 22.53
C ASP A 140 -4.25 -4.33 23.73
N GLY A 141 -2.92 -4.26 23.60
CA GLY A 141 -1.96 -4.53 24.67
C GLY A 141 -1.71 -6.02 24.94
N ARG A 142 -2.19 -6.94 24.08
CA ARG A 142 -1.82 -8.37 24.21
C ARG A 142 -0.35 -8.59 23.87
N GLU A 143 0.28 -9.51 24.58
CA GLU A 143 1.64 -9.97 24.34
C GLU A 143 1.68 -11.04 23.22
#